data_369b3bd511e7e2779bae3fa885203f0f
#
_entry.id   369b3bd511e7e2779bae3fa885203f0f
#
_cell.length_a   1.000
_cell.length_b   1.000
_cell.length_c   1.000
_cell.angle_alpha   90.00
_cell.angle_beta   90.00
_cell.angle_gamma   90.00
#
_symmetry.space_group_name_H-M   'P 1'
#
loop_
_entity.id
_entity.type
_entity.pdbx_description
1 polymer ?
#
loop_
_entity_poly.entity_id
_entity_poly.type
_entity_poly.pdbx_seq_one_letter_code
_entity_poly.pdbx_strand_id
1 'polypeptide(L)'
;MAKYTLMKTEGRAKRAQFETVHGTIQTPVFMNVGTIGAIKGAVSTQDLYEIGTQVELSNTYHLHVRPGDKIVKQLGGLHKFMNWERPILTDSGGFQVFSLAKLRKIKEEGVHFQSHIDGHKIFMGPEESMQIQSNLGSTIAMAFDECPSSVAEKDYVQKSVERTTRWLARCKKEMARLNSLPDTINKEQLLFGINQGAIYEDIRIEHAKEIAKMDLDGYAVGGLAVGETHEEMYRILDAVVPYLPQDKPTYLMGVGTPANILEGVERGIDFFDCVYPSRNGRHGHVYTNHGKMNMFNAKYELDSRPIEEGCGCPACRHYSRAYIRHLLKAKEMLGMRLCVLHNLYFYNHMMEEIRDALDEGSFAEYKKMRLEGFAAGEQ
;
A
#
# COMPACT_ATOMS: atom_id res chain seq x y z
N MET A 1 -10.82 6.62 19.70
CA MET A 1 -9.34 6.41 19.59
C MET A 1 -9.08 5.09 18.90
N ALA A 2 -8.19 5.07 17.94
CA ALA A 2 -7.78 3.82 17.30
C ALA A 2 -7.15 2.87 18.32
N LYS A 3 -7.41 1.59 18.17
CA LYS A 3 -6.87 0.56 19.07
C LYS A 3 -6.32 -0.59 18.24
N TYR A 4 -5.03 -0.86 18.39
CA TYR A 4 -4.40 -2.06 17.85
C TYR A 4 -4.41 -3.14 18.92
N THR A 5 -5.02 -4.28 18.60
CA THR A 5 -5.13 -5.42 19.53
C THR A 5 -4.46 -6.63 18.91
N LEU A 6 -3.29 -7.00 19.44
CA LEU A 6 -2.60 -8.22 19.05
C LEU A 6 -3.38 -9.42 19.59
N MET A 7 -3.79 -10.33 18.70
CA MET A 7 -4.60 -11.51 19.03
C MET A 7 -3.75 -12.76 19.14
N LYS A 8 -2.82 -12.96 18.20
CA LYS A 8 -1.95 -14.13 18.15
C LYS A 8 -0.64 -13.81 17.45
N THR A 9 0.39 -14.57 17.75
CA THR A 9 1.69 -14.52 17.07
C THR A 9 2.17 -15.91 16.73
N GLU A 10 2.88 -16.04 15.60
CA GLU A 10 3.67 -17.20 15.24
C GLU A 10 5.05 -16.72 14.81
N GLY A 11 6.05 -16.95 15.67
CA GLY A 11 7.35 -16.27 15.55
C GLY A 11 7.17 -14.75 15.65
N ARG A 12 7.55 -14.02 14.59
CA ARG A 12 7.32 -12.57 14.50
C ARG A 12 6.03 -12.20 13.75
N ALA A 13 5.42 -13.16 13.06
CA ALA A 13 4.17 -12.92 12.37
C ALA A 13 3.05 -12.60 13.37
N LYS A 14 2.25 -11.59 13.05
CA LYS A 14 1.22 -11.04 13.93
C LYS A 14 -0.17 -11.19 13.32
N ARG A 15 -1.11 -11.69 14.11
CA ARG A 15 -2.55 -11.63 13.86
C ARG A 15 -3.16 -10.59 14.77
N ALA A 16 -3.71 -9.52 14.23
CA ALA A 16 -4.24 -8.42 15.03
C ALA A 16 -5.51 -7.80 14.45
N GLN A 17 -6.15 -6.95 15.25
CA GLN A 17 -7.25 -6.07 14.84
C GLN A 17 -6.85 -4.63 15.07
N PHE A 18 -7.14 -3.76 14.11
CA PHE A 18 -6.93 -2.33 14.22
C PHE A 18 -8.25 -1.59 14.07
N GLU A 19 -8.78 -1.14 15.19
CA GLU A 19 -10.04 -0.39 15.24
C GLU A 19 -9.82 1.05 14.80
N THR A 20 -10.65 1.53 13.88
CA THR A 20 -10.60 2.90 13.35
C THR A 20 -12.01 3.51 13.31
N VAL A 21 -12.11 4.81 13.09
CA VAL A 21 -13.38 5.51 12.92
C VAL A 21 -14.22 5.01 11.73
N HIS A 22 -13.59 4.38 10.74
CA HIS A 22 -14.26 3.83 9.55
C HIS A 22 -14.35 2.29 9.55
N GLY A 23 -14.20 1.67 10.73
CA GLY A 23 -14.31 0.22 10.91
C GLY A 23 -13.01 -0.43 11.35
N THR A 24 -13.11 -1.73 11.62
CA THR A 24 -12.00 -2.55 12.11
C THR A 24 -11.27 -3.21 10.95
N ILE A 25 -9.95 -3.06 10.92
CA ILE A 25 -9.05 -3.70 9.96
C ILE A 25 -8.51 -4.99 10.58
N GLN A 26 -8.71 -6.12 9.90
CA GLN A 26 -8.11 -7.40 10.26
C GLN A 26 -6.73 -7.50 9.63
N THR A 27 -5.68 -7.64 10.43
CA THR A 27 -4.31 -7.75 9.93
C THR A 27 -3.76 -9.17 10.05
N PRO A 28 -2.85 -9.57 9.16
CA PRO A 28 -2.26 -8.83 8.04
C PRO A 28 -3.28 -8.47 6.95
N VAL A 29 -3.05 -7.33 6.26
CA VAL A 29 -3.97 -6.81 5.24
C VAL A 29 -3.21 -6.29 4.02
N PHE A 30 -3.79 -6.48 2.83
CA PHE A 30 -3.36 -5.83 1.60
C PHE A 30 -4.29 -4.67 1.26
N MET A 31 -3.74 -3.48 1.04
CA MET A 31 -4.47 -2.29 0.65
C MET A 31 -4.52 -2.17 -0.87
N ASN A 32 -5.72 -2.14 -1.43
CA ASN A 32 -5.89 -2.01 -2.88
C ASN A 32 -5.64 -0.56 -3.31
N VAL A 33 -4.71 -0.36 -4.25
CA VAL A 33 -4.23 0.98 -4.63
C VAL A 33 -5.14 1.64 -5.66
N GLY A 34 -5.88 2.65 -5.21
CA GLY A 34 -6.76 3.49 -6.01
C GLY A 34 -6.21 4.90 -6.23
N THR A 35 -5.08 5.03 -6.85
CA THR A 35 -4.26 6.24 -7.10
C THR A 35 -5.00 7.59 -7.04
N ILE A 36 -6.16 7.71 -7.68
CA ILE A 36 -6.97 8.95 -7.78
C ILE A 36 -8.39 8.76 -7.23
N GLY A 37 -8.54 8.01 -6.15
CA GLY A 37 -9.86 7.61 -5.62
C GLY A 37 -10.56 6.57 -6.51
N ALA A 38 -9.79 5.83 -7.31
CA ALA A 38 -10.28 4.74 -8.15
C ALA A 38 -9.14 3.81 -8.54
N ILE A 39 -9.40 2.51 -8.61
CA ILE A 39 -8.42 1.54 -9.08
C ILE A 39 -8.39 1.52 -10.61
N LYS A 40 -7.20 1.71 -11.18
CA LYS A 40 -7.01 1.63 -12.62
C LYS A 40 -7.38 0.23 -13.13
N GLY A 41 -8.32 0.16 -14.07
CA GLY A 41 -8.85 -1.09 -14.59
C GLY A 41 -10.38 -1.15 -14.52
N ALA A 42 -11.03 0.01 -14.35
CA ALA A 42 -12.48 0.16 -14.28
C ALA A 42 -13.12 -0.65 -13.13
N VAL A 43 -12.47 -0.66 -11.97
CA VAL A 43 -12.98 -1.30 -10.76
C VAL A 43 -13.72 -0.25 -9.93
N SER A 44 -15.00 -0.52 -9.67
CA SER A 44 -15.84 0.34 -8.83
C SER A 44 -15.68 0.03 -7.34
N THR A 45 -16.21 0.91 -6.49
CA THR A 45 -16.28 0.64 -5.04
C THR A 45 -17.18 -0.56 -4.72
N GLN A 46 -18.22 -0.80 -5.53
CA GLN A 46 -19.06 -2.01 -5.40
C GLN A 46 -18.24 -3.28 -5.66
N ASP A 47 -17.39 -3.27 -6.69
CA ASP A 47 -16.47 -4.38 -6.95
C ASP A 47 -15.51 -4.59 -5.75
N LEU A 48 -15.02 -3.51 -5.14
CA LEU A 48 -14.14 -3.60 -3.97
C LEU A 48 -14.85 -4.23 -2.77
N TYR A 49 -16.11 -3.92 -2.54
CA TYR A 49 -16.91 -4.61 -1.51
C TYR A 49 -17.07 -6.09 -1.82
N GLU A 50 -17.37 -6.44 -3.07
CA GLU A 50 -17.57 -7.83 -3.50
C GLU A 50 -16.31 -8.68 -3.36
N ILE A 51 -15.13 -8.12 -3.62
CA ILE A 51 -13.84 -8.84 -3.51
C ILE A 51 -13.22 -8.75 -2.11
N GLY A 52 -13.94 -8.27 -1.10
CA GLY A 52 -13.50 -8.29 0.29
C GLY A 52 -12.42 -7.26 0.66
N THR A 53 -12.28 -6.16 -0.10
CA THR A 53 -11.34 -5.09 0.22
C THR A 53 -11.64 -4.49 1.58
N GLN A 54 -10.67 -4.46 2.48
CA GLN A 54 -10.81 -3.83 3.79
C GLN A 54 -10.34 -2.38 3.80
N VAL A 55 -9.24 -2.09 3.11
CA VAL A 55 -8.60 -0.76 3.07
C VAL A 55 -8.29 -0.39 1.64
N GLU A 56 -8.69 0.81 1.23
CA GLU A 56 -8.26 1.41 -0.04
C GLU A 56 -7.10 2.38 0.23
N LEU A 57 -6.13 2.44 -0.69
CA LEU A 57 -5.04 3.40 -0.64
C LEU A 57 -5.17 4.41 -1.77
N SER A 58 -5.30 5.70 -1.43
CA SER A 58 -5.32 6.81 -2.37
C SER A 58 -4.05 7.67 -2.29
N ASN A 59 -3.63 8.24 -3.44
CA ASN A 59 -2.41 9.02 -3.51
C ASN A 59 -2.65 10.51 -3.31
N THR A 60 -2.05 11.08 -2.26
CA THR A 60 -2.14 12.48 -1.86
C THR A 60 -1.74 13.44 -2.98
N TYR A 61 -0.58 13.24 -3.58
CA TYR A 61 -0.09 14.10 -4.67
C TYR A 61 -1.03 14.11 -5.87
N HIS A 62 -1.46 12.94 -6.33
CA HIS A 62 -2.33 12.84 -7.51
C HIS A 62 -3.69 13.50 -7.28
N LEU A 63 -4.28 13.33 -6.11
CA LEU A 63 -5.56 13.95 -5.74
C LEU A 63 -5.44 15.46 -5.49
N HIS A 64 -4.31 15.93 -4.97
CA HIS A 64 -4.02 17.35 -4.84
C HIS A 64 -3.94 18.05 -6.21
N VAL A 65 -3.26 17.44 -7.17
CA VAL A 65 -3.13 18.00 -8.52
C VAL A 65 -4.44 17.87 -9.30
N ARG A 66 -5.18 16.78 -9.14
CA ARG A 66 -6.46 16.55 -9.82
C ARG A 66 -7.35 15.57 -9.04
N PRO A 67 -8.56 15.94 -8.64
CA PRO A 67 -9.30 17.19 -8.96
C PRO A 67 -8.88 18.39 -8.11
N GLY A 68 -8.09 18.20 -7.06
CA GLY A 68 -7.75 19.15 -6.02
C GLY A 68 -8.38 18.77 -4.68
N ASP A 69 -7.57 18.70 -3.63
CA ASP A 69 -7.99 18.32 -2.28
C ASP A 69 -9.09 19.22 -1.70
N LYS A 70 -9.08 20.53 -2.05
CA LYS A 70 -10.12 21.47 -1.64
C LYS A 70 -11.47 21.16 -2.25
N ILE A 71 -11.50 20.68 -3.50
CA ILE A 71 -12.75 20.22 -4.15
C ILE A 71 -13.26 18.98 -3.43
N VAL A 72 -12.39 18.02 -3.13
CA VAL A 72 -12.75 16.80 -2.40
C VAL A 72 -13.29 17.15 -1.00
N LYS A 73 -12.67 18.12 -0.30
CA LYS A 73 -13.16 18.62 1.00
C LYS A 73 -14.58 19.18 0.88
N GLN A 74 -14.85 20.03 -0.11
CA GLN A 74 -16.19 20.61 -0.33
C GLN A 74 -17.26 19.55 -0.60
N LEU A 75 -16.87 18.39 -1.17
CA LEU A 75 -17.75 17.25 -1.42
C LEU A 75 -17.82 16.28 -0.23
N GLY A 76 -17.22 16.62 0.91
CA GLY A 76 -17.32 15.87 2.16
C GLY A 76 -16.24 14.82 2.37
N GLY A 77 -15.09 14.94 1.67
CA GLY A 77 -13.95 14.06 1.78
C GLY A 77 -14.00 12.84 0.84
N LEU A 78 -12.92 12.06 0.80
CA LEU A 78 -12.78 10.92 -0.12
C LEU A 78 -13.86 9.87 0.06
N HIS A 79 -14.25 9.55 1.30
CA HIS A 79 -15.26 8.54 1.58
C HIS A 79 -16.58 8.85 0.86
N LYS A 80 -17.07 10.10 0.97
CA LYS A 80 -18.27 10.52 0.25
C LYS A 80 -18.04 10.64 -1.27
N PHE A 81 -16.89 11.18 -1.66
CA PHE A 81 -16.53 11.40 -3.06
C PHE A 81 -16.46 10.08 -3.84
N MET A 82 -15.94 9.01 -3.24
CA MET A 82 -15.80 7.68 -3.84
C MET A 82 -17.01 6.77 -3.59
N ASN A 83 -17.92 7.14 -2.68
CA ASN A 83 -18.93 6.23 -2.13
C ASN A 83 -18.29 4.96 -1.52
N TRP A 84 -17.33 5.17 -0.60
CA TRP A 84 -16.60 4.15 0.11
C TRP A 84 -16.64 4.40 1.62
N GLU A 85 -17.12 3.43 2.40
CA GLU A 85 -17.32 3.60 3.85
C GLU A 85 -16.22 2.98 4.71
N ARG A 86 -15.41 2.07 4.13
CA ARG A 86 -14.33 1.40 4.85
C ARG A 86 -13.07 2.27 4.93
N PRO A 87 -12.06 1.88 5.74
CA PRO A 87 -10.84 2.65 5.88
C PRO A 87 -10.15 3.01 4.56
N ILE A 88 -9.61 4.24 4.52
CA ILE A 88 -8.75 4.75 3.45
C ILE A 88 -7.42 5.15 4.08
N LEU A 89 -6.30 4.72 3.50
CA LEU A 89 -4.99 5.26 3.77
C LEU A 89 -4.60 6.21 2.64
N THR A 90 -4.11 7.42 2.98
CA THR A 90 -3.47 8.30 2.02
C THR A 90 -1.97 8.29 2.21
N ASP A 91 -1.21 8.15 1.12
CA ASP A 91 0.25 8.25 1.16
C ASP A 91 0.70 9.68 1.48
N SER A 92 2.01 9.85 1.74
CA SER A 92 2.56 11.18 2.07
C SER A 92 2.59 12.15 0.88
N GLY A 93 2.53 11.64 -0.35
CA GLY A 93 2.86 12.38 -1.58
C GLY A 93 4.37 12.50 -1.83
N GLY A 94 5.20 12.19 -0.85
CA GLY A 94 6.67 12.31 -0.94
C GLY A 94 7.26 11.48 -2.06
N PHE A 95 6.96 10.19 -2.14
CA PHE A 95 7.50 9.31 -3.18
C PHE A 95 7.20 9.81 -4.60
N GLN A 96 5.99 10.31 -4.87
CA GLN A 96 5.61 10.84 -6.18
C GLN A 96 6.39 12.10 -6.51
N VAL A 97 6.63 12.98 -5.52
CA VAL A 97 7.49 14.16 -5.66
C VAL A 97 8.91 13.74 -6.01
N PHE A 98 9.44 12.68 -5.39
CA PHE A 98 10.79 12.19 -5.65
C PHE A 98 10.90 11.38 -6.96
N SER A 99 9.88 10.65 -7.36
CA SER A 99 9.91 9.78 -8.55
C SER A 99 9.48 10.46 -9.85
N LEU A 100 8.54 11.41 -9.80
CA LEU A 100 7.95 12.05 -10.99
C LEU A 100 8.55 13.41 -11.33
N ALA A 101 9.14 14.11 -10.36
CA ALA A 101 9.67 15.44 -10.56
C ALA A 101 11.08 15.40 -11.15
N LYS A 102 11.21 15.76 -12.42
CA LYS A 102 12.52 15.91 -13.11
C LYS A 102 13.38 17.03 -12.52
N LEU A 103 12.74 18.10 -12.04
CA LEU A 103 13.38 19.27 -11.42
C LEU A 103 12.76 19.46 -10.05
N ARG A 104 13.50 19.07 -9.02
CA ARG A 104 13.12 19.26 -7.61
C ARG A 104 14.22 19.94 -6.83
N LYS A 105 13.84 20.78 -5.90
CA LYS A 105 14.76 21.42 -4.95
C LYS A 105 14.27 21.08 -3.53
N ILE A 106 15.05 20.25 -2.85
CA ILE A 106 14.79 19.83 -1.48
C ILE A 106 15.43 20.84 -0.55
N LYS A 107 14.66 21.33 0.42
CA LYS A 107 15.10 22.21 1.50
C LYS A 107 14.56 21.71 2.83
N GLU A 108 14.95 22.34 3.92
CA GLU A 108 14.44 22.03 5.25
C GLU A 108 12.92 22.29 5.37
N GLU A 109 12.44 23.33 4.69
CA GLU A 109 11.03 23.70 4.69
C GLU A 109 10.14 22.66 3.99
N GLY A 110 10.65 22.06 2.91
CA GLY A 110 9.92 21.12 2.05
C GLY A 110 10.55 21.04 0.66
N VAL A 111 9.77 20.65 -0.33
CA VAL A 111 10.22 20.38 -1.70
C VAL A 111 9.49 21.28 -2.69
N HIS A 112 10.25 22.00 -3.50
CA HIS A 112 9.75 22.70 -4.68
C HIS A 112 9.91 21.84 -5.91
N PHE A 113 8.84 21.66 -6.69
CA PHE A 113 8.85 20.83 -7.90
C PHE A 113 7.80 21.30 -8.90
N GLN A 114 7.72 20.65 -10.05
CA GLN A 114 6.75 20.95 -11.09
C GLN A 114 5.74 19.83 -11.25
N SER A 115 4.48 20.19 -11.42
CA SER A 115 3.40 19.26 -11.74
C SER A 115 3.73 18.48 -13.02
N HIS A 116 3.54 17.16 -12.99
CA HIS A 116 3.72 16.30 -14.16
C HIS A 116 2.60 16.44 -15.18
N ILE A 117 1.49 17.13 -14.86
CA ILE A 117 0.34 17.31 -15.73
C ILE A 117 0.51 18.54 -16.63
N ASP A 118 0.85 19.68 -16.03
CA ASP A 118 0.84 20.99 -16.69
C ASP A 118 2.09 21.85 -16.40
N GLY A 119 3.03 21.32 -15.62
CA GLY A 119 4.30 21.97 -15.31
C GLY A 119 4.22 23.14 -14.32
N HIS A 120 3.06 23.43 -13.73
CA HIS A 120 3.00 24.49 -12.73
C HIS A 120 3.85 24.17 -11.49
N LYS A 121 4.35 25.23 -10.82
CA LYS A 121 5.21 25.08 -9.65
C LYS A 121 4.36 24.71 -8.44
N ILE A 122 4.79 23.67 -7.72
CA ILE A 122 4.19 23.21 -6.47
C ILE A 122 5.24 23.25 -5.38
N PHE A 123 4.82 23.65 -4.19
CA PHE A 123 5.55 23.46 -2.95
C PHE A 123 4.81 22.44 -2.10
N MET A 124 5.52 21.47 -1.54
CA MET A 124 4.99 20.49 -0.61
C MET A 124 6.00 20.24 0.50
N GLY A 125 5.56 20.43 1.70
CA GLY A 125 6.29 20.11 2.92
C GLY A 125 5.41 19.36 3.90
N PRO A 126 5.87 19.13 5.13
CA PRO A 126 5.11 18.42 6.15
C PRO A 126 3.72 19.01 6.38
N GLU A 127 3.61 20.32 6.54
CA GLU A 127 2.34 20.98 6.82
C GLU A 127 1.39 20.90 5.63
N GLU A 128 1.87 21.14 4.40
CA GLU A 128 1.06 21.05 3.18
C GLU A 128 0.55 19.62 2.96
N SER A 129 1.40 18.61 3.15
CA SER A 129 1.01 17.21 3.03
C SER A 129 -0.10 16.86 4.03
N MET A 130 0.06 17.26 5.29
CA MET A 130 -0.97 17.03 6.32
C MET A 130 -2.27 17.77 6.01
N GLN A 131 -2.20 19.01 5.54
CA GLN A 131 -3.38 19.80 5.15
C GLN A 131 -4.15 19.16 3.98
N ILE A 132 -3.43 18.67 2.96
CA ILE A 132 -4.02 17.95 1.84
C ILE A 132 -4.72 16.68 2.33
N GLN A 133 -4.05 15.85 3.12
CA GLN A 133 -4.61 14.60 3.65
C GLN A 133 -5.80 14.86 4.59
N SER A 134 -5.78 15.93 5.38
CA SER A 134 -6.92 16.38 6.21
C SER A 134 -8.11 16.79 5.35
N ASN A 135 -7.88 17.51 4.24
CA ASN A 135 -8.92 17.87 3.28
C ASN A 135 -9.52 16.64 2.58
N LEU A 136 -8.69 15.63 2.29
CA LEU A 136 -9.13 14.33 1.75
C LEU A 136 -9.93 13.53 2.79
N GLY A 137 -9.64 13.72 4.09
CA GLY A 137 -10.36 13.10 5.20
C GLY A 137 -10.13 11.59 5.31
N SER A 138 -8.95 11.09 4.93
CA SER A 138 -8.60 9.67 5.05
C SER A 138 -8.62 9.19 6.50
N THR A 139 -8.70 7.88 6.68
CA THR A 139 -8.63 7.24 8.01
C THR A 139 -7.22 7.31 8.56
N ILE A 140 -6.24 6.99 7.72
CA ILE A 140 -4.82 6.94 8.04
C ILE A 140 -4.07 7.86 7.07
N ALA A 141 -3.28 8.78 7.61
CA ALA A 141 -2.38 9.64 6.85
C ALA A 141 -0.93 9.22 7.08
N MET A 142 -0.11 9.24 6.01
CA MET A 142 1.32 9.01 6.10
C MET A 142 2.06 10.32 6.31
N ALA A 143 3.05 10.33 7.20
CA ALA A 143 3.91 11.49 7.39
C ALA A 143 4.72 11.78 6.13
N PHE A 144 4.95 13.08 5.85
CA PHE A 144 5.78 13.49 4.73
C PHE A 144 7.24 13.13 4.98
N ASP A 145 7.88 12.47 4.04
CA ASP A 145 9.21 11.90 4.15
C ASP A 145 10.06 12.17 2.91
N GLU A 146 11.37 12.02 3.05
CA GLU A 146 12.30 11.97 1.93
C GLU A 146 12.70 10.51 1.69
N CYS A 147 12.46 10.03 0.46
CA CYS A 147 12.84 8.68 0.04
C CYS A 147 14.14 8.73 -0.78
N PRO A 148 15.32 8.55 -0.17
CA PRO A 148 16.58 8.50 -0.90
C PRO A 148 16.66 7.23 -1.77
N SER A 149 17.38 7.32 -2.90
CA SER A 149 17.66 6.17 -3.75
C SER A 149 18.44 5.09 -2.99
N SER A 150 18.20 3.82 -3.32
CA SER A 150 18.97 2.67 -2.77
C SER A 150 20.47 2.76 -3.05
N VAL A 151 20.89 3.46 -4.10
CA VAL A 151 22.30 3.68 -4.49
C VAL A 151 22.86 5.04 -4.00
N ALA A 152 22.13 5.76 -3.15
CA ALA A 152 22.60 7.05 -2.62
C ALA A 152 23.76 6.85 -1.63
N GLU A 153 24.69 7.83 -1.62
CA GLU A 153 25.83 7.85 -0.70
C GLU A 153 25.38 7.93 0.76
N LYS A 154 26.07 7.21 1.64
CA LYS A 154 25.69 7.06 3.06
C LYS A 154 25.52 8.39 3.78
N ASP A 155 26.43 9.35 3.56
CA ASP A 155 26.37 10.68 4.18
C ASP A 155 25.13 11.46 3.75
N TYR A 156 24.71 11.32 2.49
CA TYR A 156 23.47 11.92 2.01
C TYR A 156 22.25 11.27 2.68
N VAL A 157 22.24 9.92 2.75
CA VAL A 157 21.15 9.17 3.38
C VAL A 157 21.01 9.56 4.85
N GLN A 158 22.11 9.70 5.57
CA GLN A 158 22.10 10.15 6.98
C GLN A 158 21.40 11.50 7.12
N LYS A 159 21.78 12.49 6.32
CA LYS A 159 21.16 13.84 6.33
C LYS A 159 19.69 13.82 5.92
N SER A 160 19.34 12.97 4.97
CA SER A 160 17.95 12.78 4.51
C SER A 160 17.07 12.21 5.62
N VAL A 161 17.57 11.21 6.34
CA VAL A 161 16.87 10.58 7.46
C VAL A 161 16.68 11.56 8.63
N GLU A 162 17.71 12.33 8.98
CA GLU A 162 17.61 13.38 10.00
C GLU A 162 16.54 14.42 9.63
N ARG A 163 16.47 14.82 8.36
CA ARG A 163 15.42 15.70 7.85
C ARG A 163 14.04 15.06 7.96
N THR A 164 13.92 13.82 7.56
CA THR A 164 12.66 13.04 7.66
C THR A 164 12.18 12.97 9.12
N THR A 165 13.08 12.81 10.08
CA THR A 165 12.74 12.83 11.52
C THR A 165 12.18 14.20 11.95
N ARG A 166 12.81 15.30 11.52
CA ARG A 166 12.30 16.65 11.82
C ARG A 166 10.96 16.93 11.12
N TRP A 167 10.80 16.46 9.90
CA TRP A 167 9.55 16.55 9.15
C TRP A 167 8.42 15.76 9.83
N LEU A 168 8.71 14.58 10.36
CA LEU A 168 7.74 13.77 11.11
C LEU A 168 7.21 14.53 12.34
N ALA A 169 8.10 15.20 13.09
CA ALA A 169 7.68 16.02 14.23
C ALA A 169 6.75 17.17 13.81
N ARG A 170 7.03 17.81 12.67
CA ARG A 170 6.17 18.85 12.08
C ARG A 170 4.83 18.27 11.63
N CYS A 171 4.82 17.10 10.96
CA CYS A 171 3.59 16.39 10.58
C CYS A 171 2.71 16.11 11.80
N LYS A 172 3.29 15.57 12.87
CA LYS A 172 2.56 15.25 14.11
C LYS A 172 1.92 16.49 14.72
N LYS A 173 2.66 17.60 14.79
CA LYS A 173 2.15 18.89 15.30
C LYS A 173 1.01 19.42 14.44
N GLU A 174 1.18 19.41 13.13
CA GLU A 174 0.15 19.90 12.19
C GLU A 174 -1.09 19.01 12.20
N MET A 175 -0.94 17.68 12.24
CA MET A 175 -2.06 16.75 12.38
C MET A 175 -2.90 17.05 13.62
N ALA A 176 -2.26 17.24 14.79
CA ALA A 176 -2.95 17.57 16.03
C ALA A 176 -3.71 18.91 15.90
N ARG A 177 -3.12 19.91 15.26
CA ARG A 177 -3.78 21.18 14.98
C ARG A 177 -4.99 21.01 14.07
N LEU A 178 -4.85 20.28 12.96
CA LEU A 178 -5.91 20.06 11.99
C LEU A 178 -7.07 19.27 12.60
N ASN A 179 -6.79 18.22 13.36
CA ASN A 179 -7.83 17.41 14.02
C ASN A 179 -8.62 18.20 15.06
N SER A 180 -8.10 19.34 15.57
CA SER A 180 -8.82 20.23 16.50
C SER A 180 -9.74 21.25 15.82
N LEU A 181 -9.65 21.42 14.50
CA LEU A 181 -10.44 22.42 13.78
C LEU A 181 -11.90 21.99 13.63
N PRO A 182 -12.86 22.92 13.67
CA PRO A 182 -14.28 22.60 13.58
C PRO A 182 -14.71 22.02 12.23
N ASP A 183 -14.07 22.43 11.14
CA ASP A 183 -14.37 22.09 9.75
C ASP A 183 -13.54 20.92 9.18
N THR A 184 -12.80 20.22 10.03
CA THR A 184 -12.04 19.03 9.62
C THR A 184 -12.98 17.88 9.31
N ILE A 185 -12.76 17.23 8.15
CA ILE A 185 -13.59 16.11 7.67
C ILE A 185 -13.50 14.92 8.64
N ASN A 186 -12.28 14.52 8.99
CA ASN A 186 -12.03 13.43 9.93
C ASN A 186 -11.15 13.93 11.09
N LYS A 187 -11.75 14.15 12.25
CA LYS A 187 -11.05 14.63 13.47
C LYS A 187 -10.27 13.54 14.20
N GLU A 188 -10.47 12.29 13.81
CA GLU A 188 -9.78 11.12 14.35
C GLU A 188 -8.82 10.53 13.30
N GLN A 189 -8.32 11.36 12.37
CA GLN A 189 -7.35 10.93 11.38
C GLN A 189 -6.05 10.50 12.06
N LEU A 190 -5.57 9.30 11.71
CA LEU A 190 -4.41 8.66 12.31
C LEU A 190 -3.14 9.02 11.53
N LEU A 191 -1.99 9.03 12.22
CA LEU A 191 -0.69 9.33 11.62
C LEU A 191 0.26 8.14 11.71
N PHE A 192 0.74 7.67 10.56
CA PHE A 192 1.84 6.71 10.48
C PHE A 192 3.15 7.41 10.11
N GLY A 193 4.22 7.10 10.88
CA GLY A 193 5.58 7.54 10.56
C GLY A 193 6.27 6.58 9.61
N ILE A 194 7.28 7.06 8.88
CA ILE A 194 8.00 6.26 7.88
C ILE A 194 9.47 6.15 8.26
N ASN A 195 9.94 4.91 8.46
CA ASN A 195 11.35 4.59 8.56
C ASN A 195 12.02 4.66 7.19
N GLN A 196 13.10 5.41 7.09
CA GLN A 196 13.93 5.56 5.90
C GLN A 196 15.39 5.21 6.22
N GLY A 197 16.26 5.09 5.21
CA GLY A 197 17.69 4.80 5.39
C GLY A 197 18.32 4.01 4.24
N ALA A 198 17.66 3.96 3.07
CA ALA A 198 18.11 3.18 1.91
C ALA A 198 18.44 1.72 2.31
N ILE A 199 19.63 1.22 1.97
CA ILE A 199 20.09 -0.15 2.30
C ILE A 199 21.04 -0.19 3.51
N TYR A 200 21.18 0.93 4.26
CA TYR A 200 22.09 1.04 5.40
C TYR A 200 21.39 0.65 6.70
N GLU A 201 21.69 -0.54 7.22
CA GLU A 201 21.07 -1.08 8.44
C GLU A 201 21.24 -0.17 9.66
N ASP A 202 22.44 0.32 9.89
CA ASP A 202 22.77 1.18 11.03
C ASP A 202 21.93 2.46 11.05
N ILE A 203 21.80 3.13 9.89
CA ILE A 203 20.96 4.33 9.75
C ILE A 203 19.49 3.97 10.00
N ARG A 204 18.99 2.88 9.43
CA ARG A 204 17.61 2.45 9.59
C ARG A 204 17.26 2.07 11.03
N ILE A 205 18.16 1.36 11.71
CA ILE A 205 17.97 0.97 13.11
C ILE A 205 17.88 2.22 14.00
N GLU A 206 18.82 3.15 13.84
CA GLU A 206 18.79 4.39 14.64
C GLU A 206 17.52 5.21 14.33
N HIS A 207 17.16 5.32 13.06
CA HIS A 207 15.91 6.01 12.69
C HIS A 207 14.66 5.31 13.26
N ALA A 208 14.61 3.98 13.26
CA ALA A 208 13.50 3.23 13.87
C ALA A 208 13.36 3.54 15.36
N LYS A 209 14.48 3.56 16.08
CA LYS A 209 14.51 3.94 17.50
C LYS A 209 14.05 5.39 17.74
N GLU A 210 14.43 6.32 16.85
CA GLU A 210 14.02 7.73 16.98
C GLU A 210 12.52 7.92 16.75
N ILE A 211 11.98 7.35 15.66
CA ILE A 211 10.56 7.50 15.36
C ILE A 211 9.68 6.74 16.37
N ALA A 212 10.15 5.63 16.93
CA ALA A 212 9.44 4.89 17.99
C ALA A 212 9.17 5.74 19.24
N LYS A 213 10.05 6.69 19.57
CA LYS A 213 9.88 7.61 20.71
C LYS A 213 8.74 8.63 20.48
N MET A 214 8.26 8.78 19.26
CA MET A 214 7.27 9.80 18.91
C MET A 214 5.82 9.38 19.20
N ASP A 215 5.58 8.15 19.63
CA ASP A 215 4.26 7.59 19.95
C ASP A 215 3.22 7.94 18.86
N LEU A 216 3.33 7.26 17.73
CA LEU A 216 2.45 7.39 16.57
C LEU A 216 1.39 6.29 16.58
N ASP A 217 0.39 6.41 15.69
CA ASP A 217 -0.67 5.40 15.55
C ASP A 217 -0.19 4.14 14.81
N GLY A 218 0.89 4.25 14.03
CA GLY A 218 1.53 3.15 13.33
C GLY A 218 2.86 3.56 12.70
N TYR A 219 3.59 2.57 12.19
CA TYR A 219 4.95 2.76 11.65
C TYR A 219 5.11 2.03 10.33
N ALA A 220 5.70 2.71 9.36
CA ALA A 220 5.99 2.12 8.06
C ALA A 220 7.48 1.96 7.82
N VAL A 221 7.86 0.98 7.02
CA VAL A 221 9.17 0.84 6.41
C VAL A 221 9.05 1.26 4.95
N GLY A 222 9.60 2.41 4.60
CA GLY A 222 9.59 2.97 3.25
C GLY A 222 10.93 2.84 2.55
N GLY A 223 10.99 3.23 1.27
CA GLY A 223 12.22 3.25 0.48
C GLY A 223 12.83 1.88 0.23
N LEU A 224 12.02 0.83 0.20
CA LEU A 224 12.33 -0.51 -0.27
C LEU A 224 11.52 -0.82 -1.53
N ALA A 225 11.86 -1.88 -2.27
CA ALA A 225 11.31 -2.21 -3.60
C ALA A 225 11.54 -1.10 -4.63
N VAL A 226 12.68 -0.39 -4.52
CA VAL A 226 13.10 0.72 -5.40
C VAL A 226 14.42 0.44 -6.13
N GLY A 227 14.83 -0.84 -6.22
CA GLY A 227 15.99 -1.28 -6.98
C GLY A 227 16.94 -2.23 -6.27
N GLU A 228 16.75 -2.48 -4.97
CA GLU A 228 17.48 -3.49 -4.22
C GLU A 228 16.95 -4.90 -4.53
N THR A 229 17.74 -5.93 -4.18
CA THR A 229 17.29 -7.32 -4.28
C THR A 229 16.29 -7.69 -3.19
N HIS A 230 15.56 -8.81 -3.39
CA HIS A 230 14.64 -9.31 -2.36
C HIS A 230 15.40 -9.69 -1.08
N GLU A 231 16.60 -10.27 -1.20
CA GLU A 231 17.45 -10.64 -0.06
C GLU A 231 17.86 -9.40 0.74
N GLU A 232 18.23 -8.31 0.06
CA GLU A 232 18.56 -7.04 0.72
C GLU A 232 17.34 -6.46 1.44
N MET A 233 16.17 -6.49 0.80
CA MET A 233 14.92 -6.05 1.43
C MET A 233 14.63 -6.88 2.69
N TYR A 234 14.72 -8.20 2.64
CA TYR A 234 14.46 -9.06 3.80
C TYR A 234 15.48 -8.84 4.91
N ARG A 235 16.75 -8.67 4.57
CA ARG A 235 17.82 -8.33 5.53
C ARG A 235 17.51 -7.02 6.27
N ILE A 236 17.06 -5.99 5.56
CA ILE A 236 16.65 -4.72 6.16
C ILE A 236 15.44 -4.89 7.07
N LEU A 237 14.43 -5.67 6.67
CA LEU A 237 13.27 -5.93 7.52
C LEU A 237 13.66 -6.67 8.80
N ASP A 238 14.55 -7.67 8.70
CA ASP A 238 15.08 -8.40 9.85
C ASP A 238 15.83 -7.48 10.83
N ALA A 239 16.56 -6.50 10.31
CA ALA A 239 17.29 -5.52 11.10
C ALA A 239 16.40 -4.46 11.77
N VAL A 240 15.32 -4.02 11.10
CA VAL A 240 14.55 -2.81 11.49
C VAL A 240 13.31 -3.13 12.31
N VAL A 241 12.51 -4.13 11.88
CA VAL A 241 11.20 -4.41 12.48
C VAL A 241 11.25 -4.67 13.99
N PRO A 242 12.30 -5.32 14.56
CA PRO A 242 12.42 -5.50 16.01
C PRO A 242 12.52 -4.21 16.82
N TYR A 243 12.89 -3.09 16.20
CA TYR A 243 13.00 -1.78 16.88
C TYR A 243 11.75 -0.91 16.72
N LEU A 244 10.78 -1.33 15.93
CA LEU A 244 9.47 -0.68 15.85
C LEU A 244 8.54 -1.18 16.96
N PRO A 245 7.62 -0.34 17.47
CA PRO A 245 6.67 -0.73 18.50
C PRO A 245 5.81 -1.91 18.07
N GLN A 246 5.84 -3.00 18.85
CA GLN A 246 5.13 -4.25 18.53
C GLN A 246 3.62 -4.20 18.86
N ASP A 247 3.22 -3.23 19.65
CA ASP A 247 1.84 -2.91 20.03
C ASP A 247 1.17 -1.91 19.08
N LYS A 248 1.81 -1.64 17.95
CA LYS A 248 1.32 -0.78 16.86
C LYS A 248 1.42 -1.50 15.50
N PRO A 249 0.58 -1.13 14.53
CA PRO A 249 0.69 -1.71 13.19
C PRO A 249 2.00 -1.32 12.50
N THR A 250 2.58 -2.28 11.78
CA THR A 250 3.77 -2.10 10.94
C THR A 250 3.40 -2.26 9.47
N TYR A 251 3.77 -1.28 8.65
CA TYR A 251 3.44 -1.23 7.22
C TYR A 251 4.69 -1.27 6.34
N LEU A 252 4.75 -2.21 5.40
CA LEU A 252 5.79 -2.28 4.36
C LEU A 252 5.28 -1.65 3.08
N MET A 253 5.81 -0.47 2.73
CA MET A 253 5.30 0.35 1.64
C MET A 253 5.71 -0.17 0.25
N GLY A 254 4.74 -0.23 -0.66
CA GLY A 254 4.98 -0.55 -2.07
C GLY A 254 5.31 -2.01 -2.38
N VAL A 255 5.15 -2.92 -1.42
CA VAL A 255 5.50 -4.34 -1.54
C VAL A 255 4.23 -5.20 -1.47
N GLY A 256 4.05 -6.15 -2.33
CA GLY A 256 4.82 -6.55 -3.49
C GLY A 256 4.23 -7.77 -4.17
N THR A 257 5.08 -8.70 -4.55
CA THR A 257 4.61 -9.99 -5.08
C THR A 257 3.99 -10.85 -3.97
N PRO A 258 3.16 -11.87 -4.30
CA PRO A 258 2.62 -12.79 -3.29
C PRO A 258 3.69 -13.40 -2.37
N ALA A 259 4.84 -13.77 -2.94
CA ALA A 259 5.97 -14.30 -2.16
C ALA A 259 6.56 -13.26 -1.20
N ASN A 260 6.73 -11.99 -1.64
CA ASN A 260 7.22 -10.92 -0.77
C ASN A 260 6.27 -10.64 0.40
N ILE A 261 4.96 -10.78 0.19
CA ILE A 261 3.96 -10.59 1.26
C ILE A 261 4.12 -11.68 2.31
N LEU A 262 4.24 -12.95 1.92
CA LEU A 262 4.47 -14.05 2.85
C LEU A 262 5.75 -13.86 3.68
N GLU A 263 6.84 -13.44 3.02
CA GLU A 263 8.10 -13.12 3.68
C GLU A 263 8.00 -11.90 4.62
N GLY A 264 7.22 -10.89 4.23
CA GLY A 264 6.95 -9.71 5.07
C GLY A 264 6.13 -10.06 6.31
N VAL A 265 5.07 -10.86 6.16
CA VAL A 265 4.23 -11.31 7.29
C VAL A 265 5.08 -12.09 8.31
N GLU A 266 5.93 -13.01 7.87
CA GLU A 266 6.84 -13.76 8.75
C GLU A 266 7.73 -12.82 9.57
N ARG A 267 8.09 -11.65 9.04
CA ARG A 267 8.93 -10.63 9.68
C ARG A 267 8.15 -9.62 10.53
N GLY A 268 6.84 -9.79 10.67
CA GLY A 268 6.00 -8.97 11.54
C GLY A 268 5.34 -7.77 10.87
N ILE A 269 5.20 -7.77 9.54
CA ILE A 269 4.48 -6.73 8.81
C ILE A 269 2.98 -6.99 8.83
N ASP A 270 2.20 -5.94 9.10
CA ASP A 270 0.74 -5.97 9.20
C ASP A 270 0.04 -5.44 7.94
N PHE A 271 0.61 -4.42 7.28
CA PHE A 271 0.01 -3.71 6.15
C PHE A 271 0.92 -3.79 4.92
N PHE A 272 0.30 -4.00 3.77
CA PHE A 272 0.96 -4.04 2.47
C PHE A 272 0.17 -3.27 1.44
N ASP A 273 0.85 -2.71 0.45
CA ASP A 273 0.26 -2.18 -0.77
C ASP A 273 1.19 -2.47 -1.95
N CYS A 274 0.61 -2.61 -3.12
CA CYS A 274 1.39 -2.62 -4.36
C CYS A 274 0.47 -2.36 -5.56
N VAL A 275 0.99 -1.69 -6.58
CA VAL A 275 0.28 -1.50 -7.85
C VAL A 275 0.29 -2.76 -8.74
N TYR A 276 1.06 -3.78 -8.40
CA TYR A 276 1.24 -4.97 -9.25
C TYR A 276 -0.07 -5.69 -9.60
N PRO A 277 -1.02 -5.93 -8.67
CA PRO A 277 -2.26 -6.60 -9.02
C PRO A 277 -3.00 -5.91 -10.15
N SER A 278 -3.26 -4.60 -10.02
CA SER A 278 -3.96 -3.83 -11.03
C SER A 278 -3.12 -3.57 -12.28
N ARG A 279 -1.81 -3.28 -12.13
CA ARG A 279 -0.91 -3.05 -13.26
C ARG A 279 -0.77 -4.31 -14.12
N ASN A 280 -0.47 -5.45 -13.52
CA ASN A 280 -0.34 -6.72 -14.23
C ASN A 280 -1.66 -7.15 -14.86
N GLY A 281 -2.79 -7.03 -14.15
CA GLY A 281 -4.12 -7.34 -14.68
C GLY A 281 -4.46 -6.53 -15.92
N ARG A 282 -4.16 -5.23 -15.94
CA ARG A 282 -4.36 -4.38 -17.11
C ARG A 282 -3.53 -4.80 -18.33
N HIS A 283 -2.44 -5.52 -18.12
CA HIS A 283 -1.58 -6.05 -19.17
C HIS A 283 -1.82 -7.56 -19.41
N GLY A 284 -2.97 -8.09 -18.95
CA GLY A 284 -3.35 -9.49 -19.16
C GLY A 284 -2.53 -10.51 -18.38
N HIS A 285 -1.80 -10.09 -17.34
CA HIS A 285 -1.09 -10.99 -16.44
C HIS A 285 -1.88 -11.17 -15.16
N VAL A 286 -2.14 -12.42 -14.80
CA VAL A 286 -2.91 -12.79 -13.61
C VAL A 286 -2.09 -13.66 -12.66
N TYR A 287 -2.41 -13.58 -11.37
CA TYR A 287 -1.78 -14.38 -10.32
C TYR A 287 -2.67 -15.56 -9.96
N THR A 288 -2.06 -16.71 -9.73
CA THR A 288 -2.74 -17.95 -9.31
C THR A 288 -1.92 -18.64 -8.22
N ASN A 289 -2.48 -19.67 -7.62
CA ASN A 289 -1.78 -20.53 -6.67
C ASN A 289 -0.57 -21.26 -7.28
N HIS A 290 -0.48 -21.29 -8.60
CA HIS A 290 0.58 -21.90 -9.38
C HIS A 290 1.48 -20.86 -10.09
N GLY A 291 1.49 -19.62 -9.59
CA GLY A 291 2.31 -18.55 -10.14
C GLY A 291 1.56 -17.64 -11.11
N LYS A 292 2.30 -16.98 -11.98
CA LYS A 292 1.79 -15.91 -12.85
C LYS A 292 1.49 -16.43 -14.26
N MET A 293 0.29 -16.15 -14.77
CA MET A 293 -0.13 -16.51 -16.12
C MET A 293 -0.22 -15.28 -17.03
N ASN A 294 0.13 -15.46 -18.32
CA ASN A 294 -0.10 -14.45 -19.36
C ASN A 294 -1.32 -14.85 -20.21
N MET A 295 -2.44 -14.18 -20.02
CA MET A 295 -3.70 -14.48 -20.69
C MET A 295 -3.68 -14.25 -22.20
N PHE A 296 -2.65 -13.63 -22.76
CA PHE A 296 -2.47 -13.51 -24.23
C PHE A 296 -1.97 -14.79 -24.90
N ASN A 297 -1.48 -15.79 -24.12
CA ASN A 297 -0.91 -17.02 -24.65
C ASN A 297 -1.93 -17.78 -25.52
N ALA A 298 -1.43 -18.35 -26.64
CA ALA A 298 -2.26 -19.07 -27.61
C ALA A 298 -2.92 -20.32 -27.01
N LYS A 299 -2.28 -20.95 -26.02
CA LYS A 299 -2.81 -22.16 -25.37
C LYS A 299 -4.18 -21.96 -24.70
N TYR A 300 -4.58 -20.71 -24.42
CA TYR A 300 -5.89 -20.40 -23.83
C TYR A 300 -6.99 -20.15 -24.85
N GLU A 301 -6.73 -20.26 -26.15
CA GLU A 301 -7.71 -19.94 -27.21
C GLU A 301 -8.96 -20.81 -27.14
N LEU A 302 -8.82 -22.08 -26.77
CA LEU A 302 -9.90 -23.04 -26.61
C LEU A 302 -10.10 -23.51 -25.15
N ASP A 303 -9.47 -22.81 -24.19
CA ASP A 303 -9.53 -23.19 -22.77
C ASP A 303 -10.82 -22.66 -22.12
N SER A 304 -11.78 -23.57 -21.90
CA SER A 304 -13.06 -23.26 -21.27
C SER A 304 -13.01 -23.12 -19.74
N ARG A 305 -11.87 -23.42 -19.11
CA ARG A 305 -11.69 -23.32 -17.67
C ARG A 305 -11.63 -21.85 -17.21
N PRO A 306 -11.95 -21.54 -15.94
CA PRO A 306 -11.70 -20.22 -15.36
C PRO A 306 -10.19 -19.93 -15.27
N ILE A 307 -9.81 -18.69 -14.92
CA ILE A 307 -8.40 -18.35 -14.65
C ILE A 307 -7.82 -19.32 -13.64
N GLU A 308 -8.54 -19.57 -12.55
CA GLU A 308 -8.16 -20.54 -11.51
C GLU A 308 -9.40 -21.31 -11.06
N GLU A 309 -9.31 -22.64 -11.03
CA GLU A 309 -10.39 -23.49 -10.56
C GLU A 309 -10.56 -23.34 -9.04
N GLY A 310 -11.82 -23.29 -8.59
CA GLY A 310 -12.14 -23.05 -7.18
C GLY A 310 -12.03 -21.59 -6.73
N CYS A 311 -11.53 -20.68 -7.57
CA CYS A 311 -11.46 -19.26 -7.23
C CYS A 311 -12.85 -18.63 -7.19
N GLY A 312 -13.17 -17.96 -6.06
CA GLY A 312 -14.46 -17.31 -5.83
C GLY A 312 -14.62 -15.91 -6.47
N CYS A 313 -13.64 -15.41 -7.21
CA CYS A 313 -13.72 -14.07 -7.78
C CYS A 313 -14.79 -13.96 -8.88
N PRO A 314 -15.33 -12.75 -9.13
CA PRO A 314 -16.36 -12.55 -10.17
C PRO A 314 -15.91 -13.00 -11.57
N ALA A 315 -14.63 -12.86 -11.90
CA ALA A 315 -14.10 -13.29 -13.19
C ALA A 315 -14.13 -14.82 -13.33
N CYS A 316 -13.62 -15.56 -12.34
CA CYS A 316 -13.54 -17.02 -12.39
C CYS A 316 -14.91 -17.70 -12.30
N ARG A 317 -15.86 -17.10 -11.56
CA ARG A 317 -17.23 -17.64 -11.44
C ARG A 317 -18.02 -17.64 -12.75
N HIS A 318 -17.69 -16.72 -13.67
CA HIS A 318 -18.56 -16.46 -14.81
C HIS A 318 -17.87 -16.56 -16.19
N TYR A 319 -16.54 -16.49 -16.25
CA TYR A 319 -15.83 -16.36 -17.53
C TYR A 319 -14.68 -17.36 -17.67
N SER A 320 -14.53 -17.86 -18.92
CA SER A 320 -13.44 -18.75 -19.29
C SER A 320 -12.17 -18.00 -19.67
N ARG A 321 -11.02 -18.71 -19.60
CA ARG A 321 -9.72 -18.22 -20.13
C ARG A 321 -9.83 -17.83 -21.60
N ALA A 322 -10.52 -18.64 -22.40
CA ALA A 322 -10.73 -18.37 -23.82
C ALA A 322 -11.46 -17.04 -24.07
N TYR A 323 -12.53 -16.77 -23.32
CA TYR A 323 -13.29 -15.52 -23.45
C TYR A 323 -12.46 -14.31 -22.99
N ILE A 324 -11.78 -14.40 -21.85
CA ILE A 324 -10.91 -13.33 -21.35
C ILE A 324 -9.79 -13.04 -22.35
N ARG A 325 -9.14 -14.08 -22.91
CA ARG A 325 -8.13 -13.93 -23.95
C ARG A 325 -8.71 -13.24 -25.20
N HIS A 326 -9.90 -13.62 -25.66
CA HIS A 326 -10.58 -12.97 -26.76
C HIS A 326 -10.76 -11.49 -26.51
N LEU A 327 -11.29 -11.10 -25.36
CA LEU A 327 -11.50 -9.71 -24.99
C LEU A 327 -10.19 -8.90 -24.98
N LEU A 328 -9.13 -9.46 -24.40
CA LEU A 328 -7.80 -8.83 -24.37
C LEU A 328 -7.22 -8.65 -25.78
N LYS A 329 -7.37 -9.64 -26.67
CA LYS A 329 -6.94 -9.57 -28.07
C LYS A 329 -7.76 -8.53 -28.86
N ALA A 330 -9.05 -8.44 -28.59
CA ALA A 330 -9.95 -7.44 -29.16
C ALA A 330 -9.76 -6.03 -28.54
N LYS A 331 -8.91 -5.88 -27.52
CA LYS A 331 -8.69 -4.66 -26.74
C LYS A 331 -9.95 -4.13 -26.05
N GLU A 332 -10.86 -5.05 -25.70
CA GLU A 332 -12.05 -4.72 -24.92
C GLU A 332 -11.69 -4.46 -23.46
N MET A 333 -12.20 -3.36 -22.90
CA MET A 333 -11.94 -2.97 -21.52
C MET A 333 -12.40 -4.02 -20.50
N LEU A 334 -13.44 -4.79 -20.82
CA LEU A 334 -13.93 -5.86 -19.95
C LEU A 334 -12.85 -6.91 -19.71
N GLY A 335 -12.04 -7.29 -20.70
CA GLY A 335 -10.95 -8.24 -20.54
C GLY A 335 -9.92 -7.76 -19.50
N MET A 336 -9.53 -6.50 -19.60
CA MET A 336 -8.64 -5.85 -18.63
C MET A 336 -9.28 -5.82 -17.22
N ARG A 337 -10.55 -5.40 -17.11
CA ARG A 337 -11.27 -5.33 -15.85
C ARG A 337 -11.35 -6.70 -15.16
N LEU A 338 -11.66 -7.77 -15.88
CA LEU A 338 -11.75 -9.12 -15.36
C LEU A 338 -10.41 -9.61 -14.79
N CYS A 339 -9.29 -9.35 -15.50
CA CYS A 339 -7.96 -9.68 -15.00
C CYS A 339 -7.59 -8.89 -13.73
N VAL A 340 -7.96 -7.60 -13.68
CA VAL A 340 -7.71 -6.76 -12.49
C VAL A 340 -8.53 -7.25 -11.30
N LEU A 341 -9.83 -7.52 -11.48
CA LEU A 341 -10.69 -8.03 -10.42
C LEU A 341 -10.19 -9.36 -9.87
N HIS A 342 -9.77 -10.29 -10.75
CA HIS A 342 -9.18 -11.54 -10.32
C HIS A 342 -7.93 -11.32 -9.46
N ASN A 343 -7.01 -10.47 -9.91
CA ASN A 343 -5.77 -10.21 -9.17
C ASN A 343 -6.03 -9.56 -7.81
N LEU A 344 -6.93 -8.58 -7.73
CA LEU A 344 -7.28 -7.93 -6.46
C LEU A 344 -7.93 -8.94 -5.49
N TYR A 345 -8.86 -9.75 -5.98
CA TYR A 345 -9.46 -10.83 -5.20
C TYR A 345 -8.40 -11.81 -4.70
N PHE A 346 -7.48 -12.25 -5.59
CA PHE A 346 -6.41 -13.17 -5.23
C PHE A 346 -5.56 -12.64 -4.07
N TYR A 347 -5.19 -11.36 -4.11
CA TYR A 347 -4.42 -10.75 -3.02
C TYR A 347 -5.23 -10.64 -1.72
N ASN A 348 -6.48 -10.18 -1.80
CA ASN A 348 -7.34 -10.06 -0.62
C ASN A 348 -7.60 -11.43 0.02
N HIS A 349 -7.90 -12.43 -0.79
CA HIS A 349 -8.17 -13.79 -0.32
C HIS A 349 -6.93 -14.47 0.26
N MET A 350 -5.76 -14.30 -0.36
CA MET A 350 -4.50 -14.77 0.22
C MET A 350 -4.27 -14.17 1.62
N MET A 351 -4.63 -12.90 1.84
CA MET A 351 -4.53 -12.30 3.17
C MET A 351 -5.54 -12.89 4.16
N GLU A 352 -6.71 -13.32 3.72
CA GLU A 352 -7.67 -14.09 4.55
C GLU A 352 -7.07 -15.43 4.95
N GLU A 353 -6.56 -16.19 4.00
CA GLU A 353 -5.90 -17.48 4.26
C GLU A 353 -4.69 -17.35 5.20
N ILE A 354 -3.89 -16.26 5.08
CA ILE A 354 -2.79 -15.95 6.00
C ILE A 354 -3.32 -15.73 7.42
N ARG A 355 -4.40 -14.97 7.59
CA ARG A 355 -5.02 -14.73 8.91
C ARG A 355 -5.56 -16.02 9.52
N ASP A 356 -6.23 -16.85 8.72
CA ASP A 356 -6.76 -18.15 9.15
C ASP A 356 -5.61 -19.08 9.60
N ALA A 357 -4.54 -19.16 8.81
CA ALA A 357 -3.35 -19.94 9.15
C ALA A 357 -2.67 -19.44 10.45
N LEU A 358 -2.63 -18.12 10.67
CA LEU A 358 -2.13 -17.54 11.93
C LEU A 358 -3.07 -17.86 13.10
N ASP A 359 -4.39 -17.79 12.89
CA ASP A 359 -5.38 -18.13 13.92
C ASP A 359 -5.33 -19.63 14.28
N GLU A 360 -4.97 -20.51 13.35
CA GLU A 360 -4.75 -21.94 13.56
C GLU A 360 -3.35 -22.24 14.13
N GLY A 361 -2.34 -21.42 13.88
CA GLY A 361 -0.93 -21.66 14.23
C GLY A 361 -0.22 -22.56 13.23
N SER A 362 -0.58 -22.43 11.95
CA SER A 362 -0.08 -23.21 10.82
C SER A 362 0.51 -22.32 9.70
N PHE A 363 0.88 -21.09 10.04
CA PHE A 363 1.35 -20.12 9.04
C PHE A 363 2.65 -20.57 8.36
N ALA A 364 3.56 -21.22 9.08
CA ALA A 364 4.82 -21.69 8.50
C ALA A 364 4.57 -22.75 7.40
N GLU A 365 3.65 -23.71 7.65
CA GLU A 365 3.23 -24.72 6.69
C GLU A 365 2.50 -24.11 5.49
N TYR A 366 1.57 -23.17 5.76
CA TYR A 366 0.86 -22.44 4.73
C TYR A 366 1.84 -21.66 3.82
N LYS A 367 2.76 -20.90 4.40
CA LYS A 367 3.81 -20.18 3.65
C LYS A 367 4.59 -21.10 2.74
N LYS A 368 5.07 -22.24 3.28
CA LYS A 368 5.85 -23.22 2.52
C LYS A 368 5.05 -23.75 1.32
N MET A 369 3.83 -24.20 1.56
CA MET A 369 2.94 -24.70 0.52
C MET A 369 2.71 -23.68 -0.61
N ARG A 370 2.47 -22.42 -0.24
CA ARG A 370 2.22 -21.34 -1.21
C ARG A 370 3.47 -21.02 -2.04
N LEU A 371 4.65 -20.94 -1.41
CA LEU A 371 5.90 -20.69 -2.12
C LEU A 371 6.26 -21.82 -3.09
N GLU A 372 6.05 -23.09 -2.70
CA GLU A 372 6.21 -24.25 -3.58
C GLU A 372 5.23 -24.18 -4.77
N GLY A 373 3.96 -23.81 -4.53
CA GLY A 373 2.96 -23.61 -5.58
C GLY A 373 3.38 -22.52 -6.57
N PHE A 374 3.84 -21.38 -6.09
CA PHE A 374 4.29 -20.29 -6.97
C PHE A 374 5.53 -20.65 -7.79
N ALA A 375 6.43 -21.50 -7.25
CA ALA A 375 7.62 -21.96 -7.92
C ALA A 375 7.36 -23.07 -8.96
N ALA A 376 6.31 -23.86 -8.76
CA ALA A 376 5.94 -24.93 -9.68
C ALA A 376 5.52 -24.43 -11.06
N GLY A 377 5.06 -23.18 -11.13
CA GLY A 377 4.54 -22.61 -12.35
C GLY A 377 3.20 -23.20 -12.76
N GLU A 378 2.67 -22.74 -13.88
CA GLU A 378 1.43 -23.25 -14.45
C GLU A 378 1.64 -24.66 -15.03
N GLN A 379 0.84 -25.63 -14.60
CA GLN A 379 0.77 -26.99 -15.17
C GLN A 379 -0.04 -27.04 -16.47
#